data_d27be4b200e54470e47e68dd2933d7d6
#
_entry.id   d27be4b200e54470e47e68dd2933d7d6
#
_cell.length_a   1.000
_cell.length_b   1.000
_cell.length_c   1.000
_cell.angle_alpha   90.00
_cell.angle_beta   90.00
_cell.angle_gamma   90.00
#
_symmetry.space_group_name_H-M   'P 1'
#
loop_
_entity.id
_entity.type
_entity.pdbx_description
1 polymer ?
#
loop_
_entity_poly.entity_id
_entity_poly.type
_entity_poly.pdbx_seq_one_letter_code
_entity_poly.pdbx_strand_id
1 'polypeptide(L)'
;MQTFGKWMGRLLVLILVLVLFIWLGPRERIEGVARAPDLPDASALDPWLAEREAAVPNLRADAAKQITWAGAVGTVTPISIVYLHGFSASRNEIAPVPANVAAS
;
A
#
# COMPACT_ATOMS: atom_id res chain seq x y z
N MET A 1 23.72 -44.60 18.66
CA MET A 1 23.46 -44.33 17.20
C MET A 1 21.98 -44.40 16.82
N GLN A 2 21.18 -45.28 17.36
CA GLN A 2 19.74 -45.39 17.01
C GLN A 2 18.89 -44.16 17.40
N THR A 3 19.25 -43.45 18.44
CA THR A 3 18.54 -42.26 18.91
C THR A 3 18.76 -41.05 17.97
N PHE A 4 19.96 -40.88 17.42
CA PHE A 4 20.30 -39.80 16.50
C PHE A 4 19.54 -39.95 15.19
N GLY A 5 19.44 -41.16 14.62
CA GLY A 5 18.66 -41.40 13.41
C GLY A 5 17.16 -41.13 13.59
N LYS A 6 16.60 -41.41 14.75
CA LYS A 6 15.19 -41.12 15.06
C LYS A 6 14.94 -39.62 15.19
N TRP A 7 15.87 -38.87 15.78
CA TRP A 7 15.76 -37.42 15.86
C TRP A 7 15.91 -36.73 14.48
N MET A 8 16.84 -37.19 13.69
CA MET A 8 17.04 -36.69 12.33
C MET A 8 15.83 -36.98 11.43
N GLY A 9 15.24 -38.17 11.54
CA GLY A 9 14.01 -38.50 10.82
C GLY A 9 12.83 -37.60 11.22
N ARG A 10 12.66 -37.32 12.52
CA ARG A 10 11.61 -36.39 13.00
C ARG A 10 11.82 -34.98 12.51
N LEU A 11 13.06 -34.47 12.50
CA LEU A 11 13.40 -33.17 11.98
C LEU A 11 13.07 -33.06 10.49
N LEU A 12 13.41 -34.09 9.73
CA LEU A 12 13.16 -34.14 8.28
C LEU A 12 11.67 -34.15 7.97
N VAL A 13 10.87 -34.92 8.73
CA VAL A 13 9.40 -34.91 8.61
C VAL A 13 8.84 -33.55 8.95
N LEU A 14 9.34 -32.89 9.99
CA LEU A 14 8.88 -31.56 10.40
C LEU A 14 9.17 -30.51 9.32
N ILE A 15 10.35 -30.55 8.72
CA ILE A 15 10.72 -29.68 7.60
C ILE A 15 9.80 -29.95 6.39
N LEU A 16 9.54 -31.20 6.09
CA LEU A 16 8.69 -31.58 4.96
C LEU A 16 7.25 -31.12 5.16
N VAL A 17 6.72 -31.24 6.36
CA VAL A 17 5.40 -30.72 6.74
C VAL A 17 5.37 -29.19 6.62
N LEU A 18 6.41 -28.50 7.08
CA LEU A 18 6.51 -27.06 6.98
C LEU A 18 6.54 -26.58 5.52
N VAL A 19 7.34 -27.23 4.68
CA VAL A 19 7.41 -26.93 3.24
C VAL A 19 6.05 -27.19 2.58
N LEU A 20 5.39 -28.30 2.94
CA LEU A 20 4.07 -28.63 2.43
C LEU A 20 3.04 -27.57 2.84
N PHE A 21 3.11 -27.09 4.08
CA PHE A 21 2.23 -26.05 4.61
C PHE A 21 2.43 -24.72 3.88
N ILE A 22 3.68 -24.35 3.57
CA ILE A 22 4.01 -23.15 2.76
C ILE A 22 3.51 -23.33 1.33
N TRP A 23 3.60 -24.52 0.79
CA TRP A 23 3.24 -24.79 -0.62
C TRP A 23 1.73 -24.87 -0.84
N LEU A 24 0.99 -25.47 0.11
CA LEU A 24 -0.47 -25.61 0.08
C LEU A 24 -1.20 -24.50 0.86
N GLY A 25 -0.47 -23.64 1.56
CA GLY A 25 -1.05 -22.53 2.33
C GLY A 25 -1.92 -21.61 1.46
N PRO A 26 -2.86 -20.90 2.09
CA PRO A 26 -3.74 -19.98 1.39
C PRO A 26 -2.90 -18.92 0.67
N ARG A 27 -2.98 -18.91 -0.64
CA ARG A 27 -2.39 -17.88 -1.48
C ARG A 27 -3.51 -16.95 -1.91
N GLU A 28 -3.44 -15.70 -1.53
CA GLU A 28 -4.31 -14.70 -2.08
C GLU A 28 -4.00 -14.55 -3.57
N ARG A 29 -4.96 -14.94 -4.40
CA ARG A 29 -4.91 -14.63 -5.82
C ARG A 29 -5.47 -13.24 -5.97
N ILE A 30 -4.68 -12.34 -6.51
CA ILE A 30 -5.18 -11.05 -6.99
C ILE A 30 -6.02 -11.37 -8.23
N GLU A 31 -7.28 -11.72 -7.99
CA GLU A 31 -8.24 -11.93 -9.08
C GLU A 31 -8.87 -10.59 -9.40
N GLY A 32 -8.57 -10.11 -10.57
CA GLY A 32 -9.16 -8.90 -11.13
C GLY A 32 -8.12 -7.84 -11.49
N VAL A 33 -8.29 -7.29 -12.66
CA VAL A 33 -7.64 -6.04 -13.02
C VAL A 33 -8.30 -4.96 -12.15
N ALA A 34 -7.51 -4.30 -11.30
CA ALA A 34 -8.00 -3.15 -10.55
C ALA A 34 -8.53 -2.13 -11.57
N ARG A 35 -9.86 -2.05 -11.66
CA ARG A 35 -10.48 -1.05 -12.53
C ARG A 35 -10.24 0.31 -11.88
N ALA A 36 -9.61 1.21 -12.62
CA ALA A 36 -9.49 2.58 -12.16
C ALA A 36 -10.91 3.13 -11.90
N PRO A 37 -11.15 3.78 -10.77
CA PRO A 37 -12.42 4.45 -10.53
C PRO A 37 -12.63 5.55 -11.57
N ASP A 38 -13.87 5.84 -11.89
CA ASP A 38 -14.19 7.00 -12.69
C ASP A 38 -13.74 8.26 -11.92
N LEU A 39 -12.77 8.97 -12.47
CA LEU A 39 -12.22 10.17 -11.86
C LEU A 39 -13.01 11.40 -12.33
N PRO A 40 -13.32 12.34 -11.44
CA PRO A 40 -13.90 13.62 -11.83
C PRO A 40 -12.84 14.49 -12.51
N ASP A 41 -13.28 15.64 -13.02
CA ASP A 41 -12.39 16.65 -13.53
C ASP A 41 -11.37 17.11 -12.47
N ALA A 42 -10.20 17.59 -12.91
CA ALA A 42 -9.12 17.97 -12.02
C ALA A 42 -9.53 18.97 -10.92
N SER A 43 -10.42 19.90 -11.23
CA SER A 43 -10.96 20.91 -10.28
C SER A 43 -11.85 20.30 -9.18
N ALA A 44 -12.40 19.10 -9.40
CA ALA A 44 -13.26 18.41 -8.46
C ALA A 44 -12.55 17.28 -7.70
N LEU A 45 -11.25 17.09 -7.89
CA LEU A 45 -10.49 16.02 -7.25
C LEU A 45 -10.40 16.17 -5.73
N ASP A 46 -10.20 17.39 -5.22
CA ASP A 46 -10.09 17.61 -3.77
C ASP A 46 -11.39 17.24 -3.03
N PRO A 47 -12.58 17.74 -3.41
CA PRO A 47 -13.83 17.33 -2.75
C PRO A 47 -14.13 15.86 -2.95
N TRP A 48 -13.85 15.29 -4.11
CA TRP A 48 -14.03 13.85 -4.37
C TRP A 48 -13.15 12.99 -3.47
N LEU A 49 -11.89 13.39 -3.25
CA LEU A 49 -10.99 12.70 -2.34
C LEU A 49 -11.45 12.82 -0.90
N ALA A 50 -11.87 14.01 -0.48
CA ALA A 50 -12.37 14.27 0.88
C ALA A 50 -13.60 13.42 1.20
N GLU A 51 -14.54 13.26 0.27
CA GLU A 51 -15.72 12.42 0.44
C GLU A 51 -15.32 10.94 0.64
N ARG A 52 -14.37 10.44 -0.14
CA ARG A 52 -13.89 9.06 0.00
C ARG A 52 -13.15 8.82 1.30
N GLU A 53 -12.36 9.78 1.75
CA GLU A 53 -11.66 9.70 3.03
C GLU A 53 -12.65 9.76 4.21
N ALA A 54 -13.71 10.56 4.12
CA ALA A 54 -14.76 10.64 5.15
C ALA A 54 -15.53 9.31 5.31
N ALA A 55 -15.55 8.49 4.28
CA ALA A 55 -16.18 7.16 4.35
C ALA A 55 -15.34 6.10 5.08
N VAL A 56 -14.05 6.40 5.37
CA VAL A 56 -13.15 5.48 6.07
C VAL A 56 -13.30 5.64 7.58
N PRO A 57 -13.76 4.60 8.31
CA PRO A 57 -13.93 4.68 9.75
C PRO A 57 -12.57 4.82 10.45
N ASN A 58 -12.53 5.67 11.47
CA ASN A 58 -11.34 5.89 12.32
C ASN A 58 -10.08 6.38 11.57
N LEU A 59 -10.26 7.05 10.44
CA LEU A 59 -9.15 7.65 9.72
C LEU A 59 -8.51 8.75 10.57
N ARG A 60 -7.20 8.64 10.79
CA ARG A 60 -6.41 9.70 11.44
C ARG A 60 -6.24 10.88 10.49
N ALA A 61 -6.43 12.10 10.99
CA ALA A 61 -6.33 13.31 10.17
C ALA A 61 -4.94 13.48 9.52
N ASP A 62 -3.88 13.04 10.20
CA ASP A 62 -2.50 13.06 9.68
C ASP A 62 -2.19 11.96 8.65
N ALA A 63 -3.05 10.95 8.54
CA ALA A 63 -2.92 9.84 7.60
C ALA A 63 -3.79 9.99 6.35
N ALA A 64 -4.69 10.98 6.30
CA ALA A 64 -5.55 11.23 5.16
C ALA A 64 -4.74 11.51 3.89
N LYS A 65 -5.23 11.02 2.75
CA LYS A 65 -4.63 11.31 1.45
C LYS A 65 -4.74 12.81 1.14
N GLN A 66 -3.78 13.34 0.42
CA GLN A 66 -3.73 14.75 0.09
C GLN A 66 -3.19 14.95 -1.33
N ILE A 67 -3.76 15.92 -2.03
CA ILE A 67 -3.21 16.42 -3.28
C ILE A 67 -2.51 17.75 -2.97
N THR A 68 -1.27 17.89 -3.43
CA THR A 68 -0.53 19.16 -3.38
C THR A 68 -0.42 19.69 -4.80
N TRP A 69 -1.06 20.81 -5.04
CA TRP A 69 -1.07 21.46 -6.35
C TRP A 69 0.18 22.30 -6.53
N ALA A 70 0.83 22.21 -7.68
CA ALA A 70 1.99 23.04 -8.01
C ALA A 70 1.61 24.50 -8.31
N GLY A 71 0.33 24.76 -8.55
CA GLY A 71 -0.24 26.08 -8.85
C GLY A 71 -1.68 26.16 -8.39
N ALA A 72 -2.54 26.76 -9.18
CA ALA A 72 -3.97 26.82 -8.87
C ALA A 72 -4.59 25.40 -8.84
N VAL A 73 -5.56 25.19 -7.94
CA VAL A 73 -6.32 23.94 -7.85
C VAL A 73 -6.92 23.56 -9.21
N GLY A 74 -6.76 22.33 -9.61
CA GLY A 74 -7.27 21.81 -10.87
C GLY A 74 -6.38 22.08 -12.09
N THR A 75 -5.23 22.72 -11.92
CA THR A 75 -4.28 22.93 -13.03
C THR A 75 -3.54 21.64 -13.35
N VAL A 76 -3.67 21.19 -14.59
CA VAL A 76 -2.92 20.02 -15.09
C VAL A 76 -1.46 20.42 -15.34
N THR A 77 -0.53 19.67 -14.79
CA THR A 77 0.91 19.86 -14.95
C THR A 77 1.50 18.79 -15.88
N PRO A 78 2.61 19.04 -16.54
CA PRO A 78 3.29 18.06 -17.40
C PRO A 78 3.76 16.82 -16.64
N ILE A 79 4.02 16.95 -15.33
CA ILE A 79 4.51 15.88 -14.45
C ILE A 79 3.62 15.82 -13.23
N SER A 80 3.23 14.62 -12.83
CA SER A 80 2.61 14.35 -11.55
C SER A 80 3.45 13.34 -10.76
N ILE A 81 3.60 13.58 -9.47
CA ILE A 81 4.37 12.71 -8.56
C ILE A 81 3.37 12.07 -7.60
N VAL A 82 3.39 10.74 -7.54
CA VAL A 82 2.57 9.98 -6.62
C VAL A 82 3.47 9.30 -5.59
N TYR A 83 3.24 9.60 -4.32
CA TYR A 83 3.91 8.92 -3.22
C TYR A 83 2.98 7.90 -2.57
N LEU A 84 3.41 6.64 -2.54
CA LEU A 84 2.74 5.56 -1.85
C LEU A 84 3.59 5.18 -0.63
N HIS A 85 3.07 5.45 0.56
CA HIS A 85 3.75 5.08 1.79
C HIS A 85 3.74 3.57 2.03
N GLY A 86 4.71 3.07 2.79
CA GLY A 86 4.80 1.67 3.19
C GLY A 86 3.70 1.26 4.18
N PHE A 87 3.61 -0.04 4.43
CA PHE A 87 2.71 -0.59 5.44
C PHE A 87 3.02 0.03 6.82
N SER A 88 2.00 0.44 7.54
CA SER A 88 2.09 1.15 8.84
C SER A 88 2.71 2.55 8.83
N ALA A 89 3.03 3.10 7.67
CA ALA A 89 3.53 4.47 7.51
C ALA A 89 2.42 5.45 7.14
N SER A 90 2.74 6.72 7.04
CA SER A 90 1.84 7.76 6.55
C SER A 90 2.58 8.74 5.62
N ARG A 91 1.84 9.62 4.95
CA ARG A 91 2.41 10.65 4.09
C ARG A 91 3.39 11.58 4.79
N ASN A 92 3.29 11.72 6.11
CA ASN A 92 4.14 12.61 6.91
C ASN A 92 5.58 12.09 7.06
N GLU A 93 5.81 10.80 6.77
CA GLU A 93 7.12 10.17 6.91
C GLU A 93 8.20 10.83 6.05
N ILE A 94 7.83 11.32 4.89
CA ILE A 94 8.75 11.99 3.95
C ILE A 94 8.51 13.50 3.81
N ALA A 95 7.62 14.08 4.62
CA ALA A 95 7.44 15.52 4.61
C ALA A 95 8.74 16.24 5.07
N PRO A 96 9.18 17.34 4.43
CA PRO A 96 8.51 18.11 3.38
C PRO A 96 8.99 17.78 1.94
N VAL A 97 9.60 16.62 1.70
CA VAL A 97 10.24 16.28 0.42
C VAL A 97 9.31 16.45 -0.80
N PRO A 98 8.05 15.97 -0.79
CA PRO A 98 7.19 16.11 -1.97
C PRO A 98 6.89 17.57 -2.34
N ALA A 99 6.70 18.40 -1.33
CA ALA A 99 6.46 19.84 -1.55
C ALA A 99 7.69 20.54 -2.15
N ASN A 100 8.88 20.18 -1.69
CA ASN A 100 10.13 20.75 -2.20
C ASN A 100 10.41 20.32 -3.65
N VAL A 101 10.12 19.07 -3.97
CA VAL A 101 10.26 18.56 -5.35
C VAL A 101 9.25 19.21 -6.29
N ALA A 102 8.02 19.44 -5.82
CA ALA A 102 7.01 20.11 -6.63
C ALA A 102 7.31 21.60 -6.87
N ALA A 103 8.12 22.21 -6.04
CA ALA A 103 8.52 23.62 -6.15
C ALA A 103 9.78 23.86 -6.99
N SER A 104 10.51 22.81 -7.37
CA SER A 104 11.74 22.87 -8.18
C SER A 104 11.43 22.78 -9.67
#